data_bcfb20efb4927897407b2049599bdeb9
#
_entry.id   bcfb20efb4927897407b2049599bdeb9
#
_cell.length_a   1.000
_cell.length_b   1.000
_cell.length_c   1.000
_cell.angle_alpha   90.00
_cell.angle_beta   90.00
_cell.angle_gamma   90.00
#
_symmetry.space_group_name_H-M   'P 1'
#
loop_
_entity.id
_entity.type
_entity.pdbx_description
1 polymer ?
#
loop_
_entity_poly.entity_id
_entity_poly.type
_entity_poly.pdbx_seq_one_letter_code
_entity_poly.pdbx_strand_id
1 'polypeptide(L)'
;MIRDEENDQYLLVLGTRLQGPKTRQTGRTVKFTSKDLKNWKFEGDFWAPDLYTMHEMPDLFKIGDWWYHIVTEYSDRSKMVYRMSKSLNGPWIAPKDDAFDGRAYYAGRTFELNGQRILFGWVATKDKDDDDENFIWAGTFMAHEVYQKEDGTLGVRIPETVWNAFDKEEKKDDFVIDTPTKSSEVVVGRNTGDIFKFEADVEFSEGTRTFGVRFYEDEDKAESYQFVFNVTENRYVFEKKPNWPWPANQNIGLERPIDLIPGQKYNIRMIVDDTIATIYVDGVALNARAYKRPGESLSLFASEGSLKVTNCKVTTGLKK
;
A
#
# COMPACT_ATOMS: atom_id res chain seq x y z
N MET A 1 -19.91 4.07 -11.09
CA MET A 1 -21.22 4.72 -11.30
C MET A 1 -21.77 5.19 -9.96
N ILE A 2 -22.32 6.39 -9.89
CA ILE A 2 -22.91 6.97 -8.70
C ILE A 2 -24.30 7.56 -9.03
N ARG A 3 -25.09 7.83 -8.01
CA ARG A 3 -26.27 8.69 -8.09
C ARG A 3 -25.81 10.15 -7.91
N ASP A 4 -26.14 11.00 -8.86
CA ASP A 4 -25.95 12.44 -8.83
C ASP A 4 -27.30 13.06 -8.40
N GLU A 5 -27.42 13.29 -7.09
CA GLU A 5 -28.67 13.77 -6.48
C GLU A 5 -29.00 15.21 -6.90
N GLU A 6 -27.98 16.05 -7.14
CA GLU A 6 -28.18 17.46 -7.53
C GLU A 6 -28.87 17.59 -8.89
N ASN A 7 -28.55 16.68 -9.82
CA ASN A 7 -29.08 16.70 -11.19
C ASN A 7 -30.14 15.63 -11.44
N ASP A 8 -30.55 14.88 -10.40
CA ASP A 8 -31.52 13.80 -10.48
C ASP A 8 -31.20 12.79 -11.59
N GLN A 9 -29.96 12.31 -11.63
CA GLN A 9 -29.47 11.40 -12.67
C GLN A 9 -28.42 10.42 -12.13
N TYR A 10 -28.03 9.46 -12.94
CA TYR A 10 -26.88 8.60 -12.72
C TYR A 10 -25.69 9.13 -13.51
N LEU A 11 -24.51 9.09 -12.90
CA LEU A 11 -23.23 9.41 -13.51
C LEU A 11 -22.38 8.15 -13.59
N LEU A 12 -21.92 7.82 -14.79
CA LEU A 12 -20.95 6.76 -15.06
C LEU A 12 -19.66 7.38 -15.55
N VAL A 13 -18.55 7.00 -14.93
CA VAL A 13 -17.20 7.34 -15.38
C VAL A 13 -16.52 6.12 -15.99
N LEU A 14 -15.85 6.32 -17.12
CA LEU A 14 -15.08 5.30 -17.82
C LEU A 14 -13.67 5.80 -18.11
N GLY A 15 -12.69 4.92 -17.92
CA GLY A 15 -11.31 5.18 -18.30
C GLY A 15 -11.10 4.98 -19.79
N THR A 16 -10.32 5.87 -20.39
CA THR A 16 -9.98 5.83 -21.80
C THR A 16 -8.69 6.60 -22.06
N ARG A 17 -8.36 6.78 -23.31
CA ARG A 17 -7.22 7.57 -23.79
C ARG A 17 -7.54 8.27 -25.10
N LEU A 18 -6.79 9.31 -25.41
CA LEU A 18 -6.84 9.96 -26.73
C LEU A 18 -6.50 8.97 -27.84
N GLN A 19 -7.11 9.16 -28.98
CA GLN A 19 -6.74 8.43 -30.20
C GLN A 19 -5.35 8.86 -30.68
N GLY A 20 -4.64 7.93 -31.33
CA GLY A 20 -3.30 8.18 -31.90
C GLY A 20 -2.18 7.55 -31.07
N PRO A 21 -0.96 8.06 -31.18
CA PRO A 21 0.19 7.53 -30.44
C PRO A 21 -0.03 7.56 -28.94
N LYS A 22 0.33 6.48 -28.26
CA LYS A 22 0.26 6.39 -26.80
C LYS A 22 1.42 7.17 -26.18
N THR A 23 1.10 8.11 -25.32
CA THR A 23 2.08 8.87 -24.54
C THR A 23 1.65 8.91 -23.08
N ARG A 24 2.50 9.41 -22.19
CA ARG A 24 2.16 9.63 -20.78
C ARG A 24 1.15 10.78 -20.55
N GLN A 25 0.56 11.32 -21.62
CA GLN A 25 -0.39 12.44 -21.57
C GLN A 25 -1.73 12.10 -22.23
N THR A 26 -1.92 10.86 -22.65
CA THR A 26 -3.11 10.46 -23.41
C THR A 26 -4.27 9.97 -22.55
N GLY A 27 -4.04 9.70 -21.27
CA GLY A 27 -5.06 9.19 -20.35
C GLY A 27 -6.22 10.16 -20.15
N ARG A 28 -7.45 9.63 -20.14
CA ARG A 28 -8.70 10.37 -19.94
C ARG A 28 -9.67 9.55 -19.10
N THR A 29 -10.44 10.24 -18.30
CA THR A 29 -11.68 9.72 -17.73
C THR A 29 -12.82 10.49 -18.38
N VAL A 30 -13.73 9.78 -19.02
CA VAL A 30 -14.93 10.34 -19.64
C VAL A 30 -16.17 10.06 -18.82
N LYS A 31 -17.25 10.81 -19.05
CA LYS A 31 -18.51 10.66 -18.32
C LYS A 31 -19.69 10.43 -19.23
N PHE A 32 -20.63 9.67 -18.70
CA PHE A 32 -21.96 9.46 -19.26
C PHE A 32 -23.00 9.74 -18.19
N THR A 33 -24.15 10.24 -18.60
CA THR A 33 -25.30 10.43 -17.70
C THR A 33 -26.51 9.65 -18.17
N SER A 34 -27.36 9.26 -17.23
CA SER A 34 -28.64 8.58 -17.50
C SER A 34 -29.65 8.91 -16.41
N LYS A 35 -30.93 9.03 -16.79
CA LYS A 35 -32.05 9.14 -15.84
C LYS A 35 -32.69 7.79 -15.50
N ASP A 36 -32.49 6.77 -16.34
CA ASP A 36 -33.21 5.50 -16.29
C ASP A 36 -32.32 4.25 -16.29
N LEU A 37 -30.97 4.42 -16.28
CA LEU A 37 -29.96 3.36 -16.39
C LEU A 37 -29.99 2.56 -17.71
N LYS A 38 -30.84 2.96 -18.66
CA LYS A 38 -31.01 2.30 -19.97
C LYS A 38 -30.47 3.17 -21.09
N ASN A 39 -30.81 4.45 -21.05
CA ASN A 39 -30.41 5.43 -22.06
C ASN A 39 -29.28 6.30 -21.49
N TRP A 40 -28.09 6.16 -22.06
CA TRP A 40 -26.89 6.86 -21.63
C TRP A 40 -26.48 7.93 -22.65
N LYS A 41 -26.22 9.12 -22.16
CA LYS A 41 -25.72 10.24 -22.95
C LYS A 41 -24.24 10.43 -22.64
N PHE A 42 -23.40 10.50 -23.68
CA PHE A 42 -21.99 10.87 -23.55
C PHE A 42 -21.88 12.37 -23.29
N GLU A 43 -21.16 12.76 -22.24
CA GLU A 43 -21.02 14.15 -21.80
C GLU A 43 -19.57 14.68 -21.97
N GLY A 44 -18.68 13.90 -22.59
CA GLY A 44 -17.28 14.30 -22.79
C GLY A 44 -16.36 13.94 -21.62
N ASP A 45 -15.30 14.70 -21.47
CA ASP A 45 -14.29 14.46 -20.45
C ASP A 45 -14.83 14.78 -19.04
N PHE A 46 -14.57 13.87 -18.11
CA PHE A 46 -14.77 14.08 -16.67
C PHE A 46 -13.50 14.59 -16.02
N TRP A 47 -12.35 13.97 -16.34
CA TRP A 47 -11.04 14.35 -15.85
C TRP A 47 -10.00 14.10 -16.93
N ALA A 48 -9.38 15.19 -17.41
CA ALA A 48 -8.44 15.20 -18.52
C ALA A 48 -7.20 16.05 -18.21
N PRO A 49 -6.34 15.58 -17.27
CA PRO A 49 -5.23 16.37 -16.74
C PRO A 49 -3.98 16.33 -17.62
N ASP A 50 -3.99 15.65 -18.77
CA ASP A 50 -2.82 15.32 -19.59
C ASP A 50 -1.76 14.52 -18.81
N LEU A 51 -2.22 13.58 -18.01
CA LEU A 51 -1.40 12.65 -17.24
C LEU A 51 -1.73 11.20 -17.58
N TYR A 52 -0.70 10.36 -17.48
CA TYR A 52 -0.74 8.91 -17.67
C TYR A 52 -1.07 8.48 -19.10
N THR A 53 -0.72 7.26 -19.43
CA THR A 53 -0.99 6.69 -20.77
C THR A 53 -2.48 6.38 -20.93
N MET A 54 -3.09 5.90 -19.87
CA MET A 54 -4.51 5.58 -19.78
C MET A 54 -4.97 5.71 -18.32
N HIS A 55 -6.22 6.03 -18.10
CA HIS A 55 -6.86 5.89 -16.79
C HIS A 55 -7.62 4.57 -16.77
N GLU A 56 -7.22 3.66 -15.90
CA GLU A 56 -7.91 2.37 -15.78
C GLU A 56 -8.77 2.30 -14.51
N MET A 57 -9.85 1.52 -14.61
CA MET A 57 -10.74 1.22 -13.49
C MET A 57 -11.20 2.44 -12.67
N PRO A 58 -11.64 3.54 -13.31
CA PRO A 58 -12.03 4.73 -12.57
C PRO A 58 -13.16 4.43 -11.59
N ASP A 59 -13.04 4.95 -10.38
CA ASP A 59 -14.05 4.90 -9.35
C ASP A 59 -14.32 6.29 -8.80
N LEU A 60 -15.54 6.51 -8.30
CA LEU A 60 -15.98 7.81 -7.83
C LEU A 60 -16.89 7.63 -6.61
N PHE A 61 -16.56 8.32 -5.53
CA PHE A 61 -17.34 8.27 -4.30
C PHE A 61 -17.17 9.55 -3.47
N LYS A 62 -18.00 9.69 -2.45
CA LYS A 62 -17.97 10.81 -1.52
C LYS A 62 -17.81 10.32 -0.08
N ILE A 63 -16.95 10.99 0.70
CA ILE A 63 -16.88 10.84 2.16
C ILE A 63 -16.91 12.25 2.75
N GLY A 64 -17.84 12.50 3.67
CA GLY A 64 -18.05 13.84 4.22
C GLY A 64 -18.32 14.86 3.11
N ASP A 65 -17.53 15.92 3.10
CA ASP A 65 -17.65 17.01 2.11
C ASP A 65 -16.78 16.83 0.86
N TRP A 66 -16.02 15.74 0.78
CA TRP A 66 -15.06 15.51 -0.29
C TRP A 66 -15.50 14.41 -1.25
N TRP A 67 -15.40 14.71 -2.53
CA TRP A 67 -15.45 13.75 -3.62
C TRP A 67 -14.04 13.20 -3.89
N TYR A 68 -13.97 11.91 -4.19
CA TYR A 68 -12.75 11.21 -4.54
C TYR A 68 -12.91 10.51 -5.88
N HIS A 69 -11.94 10.75 -6.75
CA HIS A 69 -11.82 10.08 -8.04
C HIS A 69 -10.56 9.23 -8.02
N ILE A 70 -10.73 7.92 -8.11
CA ILE A 70 -9.64 6.93 -8.13
C ILE A 70 -9.44 6.46 -9.55
N VAL A 71 -8.18 6.26 -9.95
CA VAL A 71 -7.79 5.56 -11.17
C VAL A 71 -6.57 4.70 -10.89
N THR A 72 -6.42 3.61 -11.64
CA THR A 72 -5.12 3.00 -11.81
C THR A 72 -4.43 3.70 -12.97
N GLU A 73 -3.28 4.29 -12.72
CA GLU A 73 -2.47 4.91 -13.76
C GLU A 73 -1.80 3.82 -14.61
N TYR A 74 -2.13 3.75 -15.86
CA TYR A 74 -1.43 2.90 -16.79
C TYR A 74 -0.19 3.63 -17.30
N SER A 75 0.93 3.40 -16.64
CA SER A 75 2.25 3.95 -16.93
C SER A 75 3.34 2.99 -16.47
N ASP A 76 4.58 3.44 -16.45
CA ASP A 76 5.72 2.69 -15.90
C ASP A 76 5.63 2.44 -14.37
N ARG A 77 4.84 3.22 -13.64
CA ARG A 77 4.64 3.06 -12.20
C ARG A 77 3.49 2.14 -11.85
N SER A 78 2.43 2.13 -12.67
CA SER A 78 1.25 1.29 -12.49
C SER A 78 0.69 1.34 -11.08
N LYS A 79 0.47 2.56 -10.56
CA LYS A 79 -0.05 2.80 -9.21
C LYS A 79 -1.53 3.12 -9.23
N MET A 80 -2.20 2.77 -8.15
CA MET A 80 -3.53 3.29 -7.87
C MET A 80 -3.42 4.65 -7.21
N VAL A 81 -3.98 5.67 -7.87
CA VAL A 81 -3.93 7.05 -7.40
C VAL A 81 -5.31 7.65 -7.26
N TYR A 82 -5.45 8.71 -6.46
CA TYR A 82 -6.70 9.43 -6.34
C TYR A 82 -6.53 10.94 -6.49
N ARG A 83 -7.64 11.58 -6.80
CA ARG A 83 -7.83 13.01 -6.76
C ARG A 83 -9.01 13.33 -5.86
N MET A 84 -9.01 14.51 -5.25
CA MET A 84 -10.07 14.94 -4.33
C MET A 84 -10.60 16.31 -4.73
N SER A 85 -11.88 16.56 -4.46
CA SER A 85 -12.55 17.82 -4.76
C SER A 85 -13.73 18.07 -3.82
N LYS A 86 -14.04 19.33 -3.54
CA LYS A 86 -15.27 19.72 -2.86
C LYS A 86 -16.50 19.69 -3.78
N SER A 87 -16.29 19.61 -5.09
CA SER A 87 -17.35 19.57 -6.09
C SER A 87 -17.17 18.40 -7.04
N LEU A 88 -18.27 17.76 -7.44
CA LEU A 88 -18.28 16.71 -8.46
C LEU A 88 -17.72 17.21 -9.81
N ASN A 89 -17.78 18.50 -10.05
CA ASN A 89 -17.27 19.14 -11.28
C ASN A 89 -15.80 19.60 -11.14
N GLY A 90 -15.13 19.30 -10.02
CA GLY A 90 -13.77 19.75 -9.76
C GLY A 90 -13.68 21.17 -9.17
N PRO A 91 -12.51 21.78 -9.09
CA PRO A 91 -11.24 21.24 -9.56
C PRO A 91 -10.80 19.99 -8.78
N TRP A 92 -10.22 19.03 -9.49
CA TRP A 92 -9.67 17.79 -8.90
C TRP A 92 -8.21 18.02 -8.52
N ILE A 93 -7.89 17.96 -7.24
CA ILE A 93 -6.55 18.20 -6.70
C ILE A 93 -5.88 16.91 -6.26
N ALA A 94 -4.56 16.83 -6.40
CA ALA A 94 -3.73 15.75 -5.87
C ALA A 94 -3.30 16.10 -4.44
N PRO A 95 -3.40 15.18 -3.47
CA PRO A 95 -2.72 15.34 -2.19
C PRO A 95 -1.21 15.12 -2.33
N LYS A 96 -0.44 15.36 -1.26
CA LYS A 96 1.00 15.15 -1.21
C LYS A 96 1.38 13.69 -1.55
N ASP A 97 0.65 12.73 -0.99
CA ASP A 97 0.70 11.31 -1.35
C ASP A 97 -0.67 10.91 -1.90
N ASP A 98 -0.74 10.65 -3.19
CA ASP A 98 -1.97 10.34 -3.90
C ASP A 98 -2.17 8.84 -4.18
N ALA A 99 -1.27 7.98 -3.70
CA ALA A 99 -1.34 6.56 -3.94
C ALA A 99 -1.84 5.79 -2.71
N PHE A 100 -2.52 4.66 -2.93
CA PHE A 100 -2.97 3.77 -1.86
C PHE A 100 -1.90 2.75 -1.47
N ASP A 101 -1.04 2.38 -2.43
CA ASP A 101 0.00 1.36 -2.27
C ASP A 101 1.16 1.61 -3.24
N GLY A 102 2.15 0.72 -3.27
CA GLY A 102 3.23 0.70 -4.23
C GLY A 102 2.81 0.09 -5.58
N ARG A 103 3.80 -0.11 -6.46
CA ARG A 103 3.62 -0.65 -7.81
C ARG A 103 3.00 -2.05 -7.85
N ALA A 104 3.13 -2.84 -6.81
CA ALA A 104 2.60 -4.20 -6.79
C ALA A 104 1.07 -4.28 -6.73
N TYR A 105 0.37 -3.19 -6.38
CA TYR A 105 -1.07 -3.17 -6.20
C TYR A 105 -1.79 -2.48 -7.37
N TYR A 106 -2.75 -3.18 -8.00
CA TYR A 106 -3.33 -2.76 -9.27
C TYR A 106 -4.84 -2.99 -9.39
N ALA A 107 -5.47 -2.26 -10.32
CA ALA A 107 -6.85 -2.41 -10.80
C ALA A 107 -7.91 -2.38 -9.70
N GLY A 108 -7.72 -1.55 -8.68
CA GLY A 108 -8.63 -1.48 -7.55
C GLY A 108 -9.89 -0.68 -7.81
N ARG A 109 -10.96 -1.12 -7.14
CA ARG A 109 -12.25 -0.42 -7.03
C ARG A 109 -12.73 -0.48 -5.61
N THR A 110 -13.56 0.48 -5.23
CA THR A 110 -14.10 0.52 -3.87
C THR A 110 -15.56 0.08 -3.83
N PHE A 111 -15.93 -0.45 -2.66
CA PHE A 111 -17.31 -0.70 -2.29
C PHE A 111 -17.49 -0.33 -0.82
N GLU A 112 -18.64 0.26 -0.50
CA GLU A 112 -19.00 0.61 0.87
C GLU A 112 -20.10 -0.29 1.38
N LEU A 113 -19.88 -0.84 2.56
CA LEU A 113 -20.86 -1.64 3.28
C LEU A 113 -20.76 -1.33 4.77
N ASN A 114 -21.88 -1.00 5.41
CA ASN A 114 -21.98 -0.74 6.84
C ASN A 114 -21.00 0.33 7.37
N GLY A 115 -20.75 1.36 6.56
CA GLY A 115 -19.83 2.46 6.92
C GLY A 115 -18.36 2.15 6.73
N GLN A 116 -18.01 0.97 6.24
CA GLN A 116 -16.65 0.61 5.86
C GLN A 116 -16.50 0.69 4.33
N ARG A 117 -15.46 1.38 3.86
CA ARG A 117 -15.13 1.41 2.44
C ARG A 117 -13.92 0.52 2.18
N ILE A 118 -14.13 -0.50 1.40
CA ILE A 118 -13.09 -1.48 1.05
C ILE A 118 -12.65 -1.22 -0.39
N LEU A 119 -11.34 -1.09 -0.57
CA LEU A 119 -10.66 -1.02 -1.85
C LEU A 119 -10.19 -2.42 -2.22
N PHE A 120 -10.72 -2.97 -3.29
CA PHE A 120 -10.37 -4.29 -3.82
C PHE A 120 -9.46 -4.13 -5.03
N GLY A 121 -8.35 -4.81 -5.01
CA GLY A 121 -7.40 -4.85 -6.11
C GLY A 121 -6.65 -6.18 -6.12
N TRP A 122 -5.57 -6.26 -6.86
CA TRP A 122 -4.71 -7.44 -6.88
C TRP A 122 -3.24 -7.07 -6.76
N VAL A 123 -2.49 -7.94 -6.09
CA VAL A 123 -1.03 -7.88 -5.99
C VAL A 123 -0.45 -8.69 -7.14
N ALA A 124 0.30 -8.01 -8.00
CA ALA A 124 0.89 -8.62 -9.20
C ALA A 124 1.76 -9.82 -8.84
N THR A 125 1.72 -10.86 -9.68
CA THR A 125 2.67 -11.95 -9.64
C THR A 125 3.89 -11.65 -10.49
N LYS A 126 5.00 -12.34 -10.22
CA LYS A 126 6.19 -12.32 -11.06
C LYS A 126 6.26 -13.61 -11.88
N ASP A 127 6.93 -13.56 -13.00
CA ASP A 127 7.12 -14.72 -13.87
C ASP A 127 7.84 -15.84 -13.11
N LYS A 128 7.40 -17.08 -13.32
CA LYS A 128 7.92 -18.29 -12.66
C LYS A 128 7.85 -18.28 -11.14
N ASP A 129 7.06 -17.37 -10.53
CA ASP A 129 7.04 -17.18 -9.09
C ASP A 129 8.45 -16.95 -8.49
N ASP A 130 9.25 -16.15 -9.18
CA ASP A 130 10.63 -15.84 -8.80
C ASP A 130 10.79 -14.34 -8.50
N ASP A 131 11.47 -14.03 -7.39
CA ASP A 131 11.72 -12.66 -6.94
C ASP A 131 12.53 -11.82 -7.94
N ASP A 132 13.37 -12.45 -8.73
CA ASP A 132 14.28 -11.80 -9.65
C ASP A 132 13.68 -11.63 -11.06
N GLU A 133 12.48 -12.15 -11.28
CA GLU A 133 11.75 -12.04 -12.54
C GLU A 133 10.85 -10.79 -12.59
N ASN A 134 10.35 -10.49 -13.78
CA ASN A 134 9.47 -9.34 -14.02
C ASN A 134 8.05 -9.60 -13.54
N PHE A 135 7.34 -8.52 -13.17
CA PHE A 135 5.90 -8.59 -12.96
C PHE A 135 5.17 -9.00 -14.24
N ILE A 136 4.26 -9.95 -14.12
CA ILE A 136 3.34 -10.36 -15.19
C ILE A 136 1.94 -9.83 -14.90
N TRP A 137 1.07 -9.90 -15.93
CA TRP A 137 -0.31 -9.44 -15.79
C TRP A 137 -1.13 -10.37 -14.92
N ALA A 138 -1.99 -9.81 -14.08
CA ALA A 138 -2.80 -10.44 -13.06
C ALA A 138 -2.06 -10.76 -11.75
N GLY A 139 -2.78 -11.18 -10.74
CA GLY A 139 -2.24 -11.41 -9.41
C GLY A 139 -3.26 -11.95 -8.42
N THR A 140 -2.92 -11.92 -7.17
CA THR A 140 -3.75 -12.38 -6.06
C THR A 140 -4.61 -11.25 -5.54
N PHE A 141 -5.89 -11.52 -5.33
CA PHE A 141 -6.83 -10.58 -4.71
C PHE A 141 -6.32 -10.09 -3.35
N MET A 142 -6.45 -8.78 -3.13
CA MET A 142 -6.08 -8.15 -1.88
C MET A 142 -7.00 -6.94 -1.61
N ALA A 143 -7.30 -6.68 -0.34
CA ALA A 143 -8.18 -5.62 0.09
C ALA A 143 -7.53 -4.70 1.12
N HIS A 144 -7.76 -3.39 0.97
CA HIS A 144 -7.51 -2.36 1.99
C HIS A 144 -8.84 -1.78 2.47
N GLU A 145 -8.93 -1.40 3.73
CA GLU A 145 -9.98 -0.49 4.18
C GLU A 145 -9.51 0.94 4.00
N VAL A 146 -10.31 1.74 3.27
CA VAL A 146 -10.04 3.16 3.01
C VAL A 146 -10.77 4.01 4.03
N TYR A 147 -10.09 4.97 4.62
CA TYR A 147 -10.70 5.94 5.52
C TYR A 147 -10.25 7.38 5.22
N GLN A 148 -11.06 8.34 5.61
CA GLN A 148 -10.72 9.75 5.48
C GLN A 148 -9.98 10.23 6.73
N LYS A 149 -8.86 10.93 6.53
CA LYS A 149 -8.11 11.63 7.56
C LYS A 149 -8.77 13.00 7.87
N GLU A 150 -8.36 13.65 8.96
CA GLU A 150 -8.92 14.93 9.40
C GLU A 150 -8.77 16.06 8.35
N ASP A 151 -7.69 16.04 7.58
CA ASP A 151 -7.43 17.00 6.52
C ASP A 151 -8.20 16.70 5.21
N GLY A 152 -8.99 15.64 5.19
CA GLY A 152 -9.74 15.17 4.02
C GLY A 152 -8.94 14.25 3.10
N THR A 153 -7.64 14.03 3.33
CA THR A 153 -6.89 13.04 2.55
C THR A 153 -7.30 11.61 2.93
N LEU A 154 -6.98 10.64 2.07
CA LEU A 154 -7.31 9.25 2.31
C LEU A 154 -6.11 8.49 2.92
N GLY A 155 -6.41 7.63 3.87
CA GLY A 155 -5.50 6.63 4.37
C GLY A 155 -6.04 5.23 4.11
N VAL A 156 -5.17 4.23 4.24
CA VAL A 156 -5.55 2.82 4.17
C VAL A 156 -5.11 2.08 5.43
N ARG A 157 -5.88 1.05 5.76
CA ARG A 157 -5.57 0.14 6.88
C ARG A 157 -6.01 -1.27 6.54
N ILE A 158 -5.57 -2.20 7.36
CA ILE A 158 -6.01 -3.59 7.26
C ILE A 158 -7.49 -3.66 7.64
N PRO A 159 -8.36 -4.32 6.85
CA PRO A 159 -9.72 -4.58 7.27
C PRO A 159 -9.76 -5.34 8.61
N GLU A 160 -10.58 -4.88 9.55
CA GLU A 160 -10.62 -5.47 10.90
C GLU A 160 -10.96 -6.96 10.89
N THR A 161 -11.81 -7.40 9.97
CA THR A 161 -12.16 -8.83 9.81
C THR A 161 -10.93 -9.68 9.50
N VAL A 162 -10.00 -9.16 8.69
CA VAL A 162 -8.73 -9.81 8.38
C VAL A 162 -7.79 -9.76 9.59
N TRP A 163 -7.66 -8.58 10.22
CA TRP A 163 -6.80 -8.42 11.39
C TRP A 163 -7.21 -9.34 12.55
N ASN A 164 -8.50 -9.49 12.76
CA ASN A 164 -9.06 -10.29 13.85
C ASN A 164 -9.18 -11.78 13.54
N ALA A 165 -8.76 -12.24 12.35
CA ALA A 165 -8.78 -13.65 11.98
C ALA A 165 -7.71 -14.50 12.67
N PHE A 166 -6.72 -13.90 13.30
CA PHE A 166 -5.61 -14.58 13.96
C PHE A 166 -5.89 -14.79 15.45
N ASP A 167 -5.36 -15.87 16.04
CA ASP A 167 -5.71 -16.28 17.43
C ASP A 167 -4.53 -16.63 18.35
N LYS A 168 -3.33 -16.91 17.85
CA LYS A 168 -2.18 -17.30 18.67
C LYS A 168 -1.21 -16.14 18.84
N GLU A 169 -1.50 -15.27 19.79
CA GLU A 169 -0.69 -14.07 20.06
C GLU A 169 0.49 -14.38 20.98
N GLU A 170 1.68 -13.97 20.58
CA GLU A 170 2.90 -13.91 21.38
C GLU A 170 3.32 -12.45 21.57
N LYS A 171 3.51 -12.04 22.83
CA LYS A 171 3.96 -10.69 23.19
C LYS A 171 5.43 -10.70 23.55
N LYS A 172 6.11 -9.61 23.22
CA LYS A 172 7.48 -9.32 23.67
C LYS A 172 7.44 -8.18 24.67
N ASP A 173 8.32 -8.25 25.64
CA ASP A 173 8.57 -7.12 26.52
C ASP A 173 9.11 -5.93 25.74
N ASP A 174 8.92 -4.73 26.25
CA ASP A 174 9.45 -3.51 25.67
C ASP A 174 10.98 -3.55 25.64
N PHE A 175 11.61 -3.10 24.57
CA PHE A 175 13.06 -3.12 24.42
C PHE A 175 13.56 -1.92 23.61
N VAL A 176 14.88 -1.73 23.61
CA VAL A 176 15.56 -0.73 22.81
C VAL A 176 16.69 -1.42 22.02
N ILE A 177 16.75 -1.15 20.73
CA ILE A 177 17.91 -1.46 19.89
C ILE A 177 18.78 -0.20 19.89
N ASP A 178 19.87 -0.23 20.64
CA ASP A 178 20.83 0.88 20.71
C ASP A 178 22.09 0.50 19.93
N THR A 179 22.35 1.22 18.85
CA THR A 179 23.39 0.85 17.89
C THR A 179 23.95 2.09 17.14
N PRO A 180 24.65 2.99 17.82
CA PRO A 180 25.01 4.30 17.27
C PRO A 180 26.02 4.27 16.10
N THR A 181 26.73 3.16 15.89
CA THR A 181 27.81 3.08 14.89
C THR A 181 27.74 1.87 13.95
N LYS A 182 26.70 1.06 14.06
CA LYS A 182 26.53 -0.16 13.25
C LYS A 182 25.06 -0.47 13.04
N SER A 183 24.75 -1.62 12.53
CA SER A 183 23.40 -2.20 12.51
C SER A 183 23.26 -3.27 13.57
N SER A 184 22.13 -3.32 14.24
CA SER A 184 21.75 -4.39 15.19
C SER A 184 20.30 -4.75 15.02
N GLU A 185 19.93 -5.95 15.46
CA GLU A 185 18.58 -6.47 15.37
C GLU A 185 18.19 -7.25 16.61
N VAL A 186 16.88 -7.37 16.83
CA VAL A 186 16.27 -8.19 17.86
C VAL A 186 15.22 -9.09 17.21
N VAL A 187 15.35 -10.40 17.41
CA VAL A 187 14.36 -11.39 16.95
C VAL A 187 13.13 -11.29 17.84
N VAL A 188 11.98 -10.99 17.22
CA VAL A 188 10.70 -10.83 17.91
C VAL A 188 9.74 -11.97 17.67
N GLY A 189 9.94 -12.78 16.63
CA GLY A 189 9.19 -14.00 16.35
C GLY A 189 10.07 -15.10 15.81
N ARG A 190 9.75 -16.35 16.14
CA ARG A 190 10.38 -17.58 15.59
C ARG A 190 9.26 -18.55 15.22
N ASN A 191 9.52 -19.37 14.20
CA ASN A 191 8.53 -20.34 13.70
C ASN A 191 7.19 -19.63 13.36
N THR A 192 7.29 -18.45 12.71
CA THR A 192 6.11 -17.68 12.35
C THR A 192 5.23 -18.37 11.31
N GLY A 193 5.83 -19.33 10.59
CA GLY A 193 5.18 -19.95 9.43
C GLY A 193 4.99 -18.98 8.29
N ASP A 194 4.07 -19.29 7.41
CA ASP A 194 3.78 -18.55 6.19
C ASP A 194 2.54 -17.63 6.28
N ILE A 195 1.80 -17.71 7.40
CA ILE A 195 0.63 -16.87 7.66
C ILE A 195 0.72 -16.31 9.08
N PHE A 196 0.97 -15.00 9.19
CA PHE A 196 1.06 -14.33 10.49
C PHE A 196 0.77 -12.83 10.36
N LYS A 197 0.48 -12.21 11.49
CA LYS A 197 0.46 -10.75 11.63
C LYS A 197 1.47 -10.29 12.67
N PHE A 198 1.94 -9.07 12.49
CA PHE A 198 2.87 -8.40 13.39
C PHE A 198 2.37 -7.00 13.70
N GLU A 199 2.54 -6.56 14.95
CA GLU A 199 2.28 -5.20 15.39
C GLU A 199 3.35 -4.75 16.38
N ALA A 200 3.81 -3.52 16.24
CA ALA A 200 4.67 -2.86 17.21
C ALA A 200 4.51 -1.34 17.14
N ASP A 201 4.66 -0.69 18.27
CA ASP A 201 4.90 0.74 18.34
C ASP A 201 6.40 0.99 18.37
N VAL A 202 6.89 1.85 17.48
CA VAL A 202 8.31 2.18 17.38
C VAL A 202 8.54 3.68 17.50
N GLU A 203 9.66 4.06 18.13
CA GLU A 203 10.14 5.43 18.27
C GLU A 203 11.64 5.43 18.05
N PHE A 204 12.13 6.19 17.08
CA PHE A 204 13.56 6.25 16.77
C PHE A 204 14.19 7.57 17.24
N SER A 205 15.49 7.51 17.60
CA SER A 205 16.22 8.69 18.04
C SER A 205 16.72 9.54 16.88
N GLU A 206 17.04 10.79 17.18
CA GLU A 206 17.83 11.63 16.26
C GLU A 206 19.15 10.93 15.90
N GLY A 207 19.55 11.04 14.63
CA GLY A 207 20.73 10.38 14.08
C GLY A 207 20.51 8.97 13.58
N THR A 208 19.37 8.32 13.89
CA THR A 208 19.03 7.01 13.31
C THR A 208 18.95 7.12 11.80
N ARG A 209 19.68 6.25 11.10
CA ARG A 209 19.71 6.28 9.64
C ARG A 209 18.62 5.44 9.02
N THR A 210 18.50 4.20 9.48
CA THR A 210 17.45 3.27 9.02
C THR A 210 16.96 2.43 10.17
N PHE A 211 15.70 1.98 10.06
CA PHE A 211 15.13 0.92 10.90
C PHE A 211 14.13 0.12 10.06
N GLY A 212 13.69 -1.00 10.59
CA GLY A 212 12.69 -1.77 9.83
C GLY A 212 12.37 -3.13 10.41
N VAL A 213 11.63 -3.90 9.61
CA VAL A 213 11.15 -5.24 9.92
C VAL A 213 11.73 -6.21 8.89
N ARG A 214 12.35 -7.30 9.36
CA ARG A 214 12.75 -8.45 8.54
C ARG A 214 11.84 -9.62 8.80
N PHE A 215 11.52 -10.36 7.76
CA PHE A 215 10.69 -11.55 7.85
C PHE A 215 11.19 -12.64 6.89
N TYR A 216 10.77 -13.86 7.12
CA TYR A 216 11.34 -15.04 6.47
C TYR A 216 12.87 -15.09 6.57
N GLU A 217 13.39 -14.61 7.70
CA GLU A 217 14.83 -14.57 7.94
C GLU A 217 15.34 -15.96 8.30
N ASP A 218 16.41 -16.40 7.63
CA ASP A 218 17.06 -17.67 7.90
C ASP A 218 17.86 -17.65 9.21
N GLU A 219 18.32 -18.83 9.69
CA GLU A 219 19.04 -18.96 10.95
C GLU A 219 20.37 -18.21 10.94
N ASP A 220 21.06 -18.22 9.80
CA ASP A 220 22.35 -17.54 9.62
C ASP A 220 22.23 -16.05 9.36
N LYS A 221 20.98 -15.54 9.25
CA LYS A 221 20.63 -14.14 8.94
C LYS A 221 21.25 -13.64 7.61
N ALA A 222 21.46 -14.57 6.70
CA ALA A 222 22.02 -14.31 5.38
C ALA A 222 20.94 -13.93 4.37
N GLU A 223 19.76 -14.55 4.47
CA GLU A 223 18.63 -14.35 3.57
C GLU A 223 17.39 -13.89 4.34
N SER A 224 16.64 -12.96 3.78
CA SER A 224 15.38 -12.46 4.33
C SER A 224 14.69 -11.52 3.34
N TYR A 225 13.48 -11.11 3.68
CA TYR A 225 12.86 -9.90 3.14
C TYR A 225 12.75 -8.84 4.22
N GLN A 226 12.72 -7.57 3.81
CA GLN A 226 12.65 -6.48 4.76
C GLN A 226 11.87 -5.29 4.23
N PHE A 227 11.15 -4.63 5.14
CA PHE A 227 10.67 -3.27 4.95
C PHE A 227 11.61 -2.33 5.70
N VAL A 228 12.28 -1.45 4.96
CA VAL A 228 13.33 -0.54 5.47
C VAL A 228 12.81 0.87 5.46
N PHE A 229 12.78 1.51 6.61
CA PHE A 229 12.47 2.92 6.78
C PHE A 229 13.77 3.72 6.66
N ASN A 230 13.89 4.50 5.58
CA ASN A 230 15.03 5.37 5.30
C ASN A 230 14.74 6.76 5.86
N VAL A 231 15.27 7.06 7.04
CA VAL A 231 14.95 8.30 7.78
C VAL A 231 15.37 9.54 7.01
N THR A 232 16.55 9.54 6.41
CA THR A 232 17.05 10.70 5.64
C THR A 232 16.32 10.97 4.34
N GLU A 233 15.55 10.00 3.84
CA GLU A 233 14.83 10.09 2.57
C GLU A 233 13.31 10.22 2.75
N ASN A 234 12.82 10.14 4.00
CA ASN A 234 11.40 10.19 4.33
C ASN A 234 10.58 9.21 3.48
N ARG A 235 11.04 7.96 3.42
CA ARG A 235 10.33 6.87 2.73
C ARG A 235 10.65 5.52 3.36
N TYR A 236 9.81 4.54 3.08
CA TYR A 236 10.13 3.14 3.31
C TYR A 236 10.03 2.33 2.02
N VAL A 237 10.84 1.28 1.95
CA VAL A 237 11.03 0.45 0.77
C VAL A 237 10.94 -1.02 1.14
N PHE A 238 10.56 -1.85 0.18
CA PHE A 238 10.69 -3.30 0.29
C PHE A 238 11.98 -3.77 -0.37
N GLU A 239 12.73 -4.60 0.32
CA GLU A 239 13.99 -5.16 -0.14
C GLU A 239 14.07 -6.66 0.14
N LYS A 240 14.82 -7.37 -0.70
CA LYS A 240 15.27 -8.75 -0.48
C LYS A 240 16.71 -8.74 0.00
N LYS A 241 17.07 -9.61 0.94
CA LYS A 241 18.43 -9.83 1.38
C LYS A 241 18.85 -11.26 0.99
N PRO A 242 20.00 -11.47 0.31
CA PRO A 242 20.87 -10.44 -0.21
C PRO A 242 20.23 -9.66 -1.36
N ASN A 243 20.59 -8.39 -1.51
CA ASN A 243 20.12 -7.51 -2.59
C ASN A 243 21.11 -7.41 -3.77
N TRP A 244 22.03 -8.34 -3.84
CA TRP A 244 23.01 -8.43 -4.91
C TRP A 244 22.85 -9.73 -5.72
N PRO A 245 22.98 -9.69 -7.05
CA PRO A 245 23.20 -8.50 -7.88
C PRO A 245 21.95 -7.60 -7.94
N TRP A 246 22.12 -6.33 -7.61
CA TRP A 246 21.01 -5.38 -7.53
C TRP A 246 20.16 -5.22 -8.81
N PRO A 247 20.69 -5.44 -10.04
CA PRO A 247 19.87 -5.40 -11.25
C PRO A 247 18.82 -6.52 -11.32
N ALA A 248 19.03 -7.63 -10.61
CA ALA A 248 18.08 -8.73 -10.54
C ALA A 248 16.94 -8.45 -9.53
N ASN A 249 17.16 -7.55 -8.57
CA ASN A 249 16.12 -7.16 -7.61
C ASN A 249 15.18 -6.14 -8.21
N GLN A 250 14.10 -6.60 -8.84
CA GLN A 250 13.11 -5.80 -9.52
C GLN A 250 12.15 -5.08 -8.54
N ASN A 251 12.70 -4.38 -7.54
CA ASN A 251 11.91 -3.71 -6.50
C ASN A 251 11.59 -2.24 -6.81
N ILE A 252 11.87 -1.79 -8.03
CA ILE A 252 11.55 -0.43 -8.46
C ILE A 252 10.06 -0.15 -8.31
N GLY A 253 9.72 0.90 -7.54
CA GLY A 253 8.35 1.30 -7.25
C GLY A 253 7.71 0.57 -6.05
N LEU A 254 8.43 -0.34 -5.39
CA LEU A 254 8.04 -0.91 -4.10
C LEU A 254 8.55 -0.01 -2.97
N GLU A 255 8.04 1.22 -2.94
CA GLU A 255 8.39 2.25 -1.96
C GLU A 255 7.20 3.19 -1.73
N ARG A 256 7.14 3.77 -0.52
CA ARG A 256 6.14 4.77 -0.17
C ARG A 256 6.78 5.92 0.59
N PRO A 257 6.33 7.15 0.33
CA PRO A 257 6.71 8.31 1.14
C PRO A 257 6.07 8.20 2.53
N ILE A 258 6.80 8.62 3.54
CA ILE A 258 6.31 8.76 4.91
C ILE A 258 7.15 9.83 5.61
N ASP A 259 6.51 10.73 6.36
CA ASP A 259 7.23 11.70 7.17
C ASP A 259 7.78 11.00 8.42
N LEU A 260 9.12 10.90 8.52
CA LEU A 260 9.82 10.23 9.61
C LEU A 260 10.44 11.28 10.53
N ILE A 261 9.89 11.45 11.73
CA ILE A 261 10.27 12.48 12.70
C ILE A 261 10.84 11.78 13.94
N PRO A 262 12.11 12.04 14.32
CA PRO A 262 12.70 11.49 15.54
C PRO A 262 11.87 11.82 16.78
N GLY A 263 11.72 10.85 17.69
CA GLY A 263 10.91 10.96 18.88
C GLY A 263 9.40 10.84 18.68
N GLN A 264 8.92 10.78 17.45
CA GLN A 264 7.53 10.45 17.16
C GLN A 264 7.32 8.94 17.23
N LYS A 265 6.17 8.54 17.76
CA LYS A 265 5.74 7.14 17.80
C LYS A 265 5.03 6.77 16.50
N TYR A 266 5.39 5.64 15.92
CA TYR A 266 4.76 5.03 14.73
C TYR A 266 4.20 3.66 15.12
N ASN A 267 2.96 3.39 14.76
CA ASN A 267 2.41 2.04 14.86
C ASN A 267 2.65 1.32 13.53
N ILE A 268 3.41 0.26 13.58
CA ILE A 268 3.69 -0.62 12.45
C ILE A 268 2.78 -1.84 12.55
N ARG A 269 2.00 -2.09 11.52
CA ARG A 269 1.21 -3.32 11.36
C ARG A 269 1.61 -4.03 10.08
N MET A 270 1.80 -5.33 10.15
CA MET A 270 2.14 -6.15 8.98
C MET A 270 1.32 -7.42 8.98
N ILE A 271 0.88 -7.82 7.79
CA ILE A 271 0.34 -9.16 7.53
C ILE A 271 1.22 -9.82 6.49
N VAL A 272 1.56 -11.07 6.73
CA VAL A 272 2.14 -11.98 5.75
C VAL A 272 1.12 -13.08 5.50
N ASP A 273 0.78 -13.29 4.24
CA ASP A 273 -0.10 -14.34 3.76
C ASP A 273 0.58 -15.03 2.59
N ASP A 274 1.25 -16.10 2.89
CA ASP A 274 2.04 -16.89 1.94
C ASP A 274 3.12 -16.03 1.26
N THR A 275 2.95 -15.73 -0.01
CA THR A 275 3.89 -14.90 -0.80
C THR A 275 3.59 -13.41 -0.76
N ILE A 276 2.57 -12.98 -0.05
CA ILE A 276 2.20 -11.56 0.05
C ILE A 276 2.55 -11.02 1.43
N ALA A 277 3.35 -9.98 1.47
CA ALA A 277 3.59 -9.22 2.68
C ALA A 277 3.06 -7.80 2.50
N THR A 278 2.27 -7.32 3.46
CA THR A 278 1.73 -5.96 3.47
C THR A 278 2.04 -5.28 4.79
N ILE A 279 2.70 -4.14 4.72
CA ILE A 279 2.95 -3.29 5.88
C ILE A 279 2.09 -2.03 5.83
N TYR A 280 1.65 -1.55 6.98
CA TYR A 280 0.86 -0.34 7.17
C TYR A 280 1.49 0.52 8.27
N VAL A 281 1.70 1.80 7.97
CA VAL A 281 2.17 2.80 8.94
C VAL A 281 1.46 4.12 8.64
N ASP A 282 0.79 4.69 9.63
CA ASP A 282 0.11 6.00 9.55
C ASP A 282 -0.83 6.17 8.34
N GLY A 283 -1.51 5.08 7.98
CA GLY A 283 -2.44 5.08 6.85
C GLY A 283 -1.79 4.96 5.48
N VAL A 284 -0.51 4.64 5.43
CA VAL A 284 0.24 4.34 4.21
C VAL A 284 0.53 2.84 4.16
N ALA A 285 0.23 2.20 3.04
CA ALA A 285 0.47 0.77 2.84
C ALA A 285 1.53 0.50 1.77
N LEU A 286 2.21 -0.63 1.91
CA LEU A 286 3.09 -1.19 0.89
C LEU A 286 2.94 -2.71 0.83
N ASN A 287 2.48 -3.20 -0.30
CA ASN A 287 2.44 -4.60 -0.66
C ASN A 287 3.71 -5.04 -1.37
N ALA A 288 4.13 -6.27 -1.11
CA ALA A 288 5.23 -6.90 -1.83
C ALA A 288 5.02 -8.40 -1.98
N ARG A 289 5.69 -8.99 -2.98
CA ARG A 289 5.81 -10.44 -3.13
C ARG A 289 7.13 -10.94 -2.54
N ALA A 290 7.06 -12.08 -1.88
CA ALA A 290 8.17 -12.77 -1.24
C ALA A 290 8.04 -14.27 -1.56
N TYR A 291 8.63 -14.73 -2.66
CA TYR A 291 8.44 -16.10 -3.13
C TYR A 291 9.33 -17.11 -2.40
N LYS A 292 10.58 -16.72 -2.14
CA LYS A 292 11.50 -17.55 -1.32
C LYS A 292 11.11 -17.41 0.14
N ARG A 293 11.26 -18.47 0.90
CA ARG A 293 11.05 -18.47 2.35
C ARG A 293 12.27 -19.08 2.98
N PRO A 294 13.39 -18.35 3.04
CA PRO A 294 14.66 -18.90 3.53
C PRO A 294 14.58 -19.32 4.99
N GLY A 295 13.71 -18.71 5.78
CA GLY A 295 13.51 -19.06 7.19
C GLY A 295 12.16 -18.63 7.74
N GLU A 296 11.97 -18.73 9.05
CA GLU A 296 10.73 -18.42 9.75
C GLU A 296 10.94 -17.44 10.91
N SER A 297 12.01 -16.66 10.88
CA SER A 297 12.25 -15.64 11.89
C SER A 297 11.73 -14.28 11.45
N LEU A 298 11.30 -13.50 12.44
CA LEU A 298 10.88 -12.11 12.33
C LEU A 298 11.74 -11.28 13.25
N SER A 299 12.35 -10.23 12.72
CA SER A 299 13.27 -9.34 13.47
C SER A 299 12.91 -7.87 13.26
N LEU A 300 13.17 -7.05 14.27
CA LEU A 300 13.28 -5.60 14.13
C LEU A 300 14.76 -5.21 14.13
N PHE A 301 15.13 -4.24 13.32
CA PHE A 301 16.51 -3.74 13.25
C PHE A 301 16.57 -2.22 13.25
N ALA A 302 17.73 -1.70 13.62
CA ALA A 302 18.10 -0.29 13.47
C ALA A 302 19.56 -0.17 13.05
N SER A 303 19.89 0.95 12.42
CA SER A 303 21.27 1.28 11.98
C SER A 303 21.61 2.72 12.33
N GLU A 304 22.79 2.91 12.93
CA GLU A 304 23.38 4.23 13.26
C GLU A 304 22.45 5.10 14.11
N GLY A 305 21.94 4.54 15.24
CA GLY A 305 21.03 5.26 16.14
C GLY A 305 20.37 4.33 17.13
N SER A 306 19.16 4.65 17.57
CA SER A 306 18.36 3.78 18.45
C SER A 306 16.90 3.68 18.03
N LEU A 307 16.31 2.53 18.30
CA LEU A 307 14.91 2.23 18.09
C LEU A 307 14.31 1.68 19.39
N LYS A 308 13.41 2.44 20.01
CA LYS A 308 12.60 1.99 21.11
C LYS A 308 11.36 1.27 20.56
N VAL A 309 11.09 0.10 21.09
CA VAL A 309 9.99 -0.77 20.66
C VAL A 309 9.10 -1.08 21.85
N THR A 310 7.80 -0.84 21.69
CA THR A 310 6.78 -1.12 22.69
C THR A 310 5.59 -1.82 22.05
N ASN A 311 4.74 -2.48 22.84
CA ASN A 311 3.55 -3.17 22.36
C ASN A 311 3.82 -4.19 21.23
N CYS A 312 5.00 -4.80 21.23
CA CYS A 312 5.42 -5.74 20.18
C CYS A 312 4.69 -7.08 20.30
N LYS A 313 4.04 -7.49 19.21
CA LYS A 313 3.23 -8.72 19.15
C LYS A 313 3.40 -9.41 17.81
N VAL A 314 3.49 -10.72 17.85
CA VAL A 314 3.40 -11.60 16.69
C VAL A 314 2.21 -12.53 16.92
N THR A 315 1.33 -12.68 15.95
CA THR A 315 0.17 -13.56 16.06
C THR A 315 0.12 -14.48 14.86
N THR A 316 0.15 -15.77 15.14
CA THR A 316 0.03 -16.86 14.18
C THR A 316 -1.32 -17.58 14.34
N GLY A 317 -1.60 -18.54 13.46
CA GLY A 317 -2.82 -19.34 13.54
C GLY A 317 -4.07 -18.55 13.13
N LEU A 318 -4.93 -19.18 12.38
CA LEU A 318 -6.22 -18.63 11.98
C LEU A 318 -7.34 -19.22 12.84
N LYS A 319 -8.26 -18.39 13.27
CA LYS A 319 -9.49 -18.81 13.94
C LYS A 319 -10.27 -19.77 13.03
N LYS A 320 -10.73 -20.85 13.61
CA LYS A 320 -11.57 -21.85 12.93
C LYS A 320 -13.00 -21.38 12.84
#